data_adbbff866f808fb71177602a940bcc80
#
_entry.id   adbbff866f808fb71177602a940bcc80
#
_cell.length_a   1.000
_cell.length_b   1.000
_cell.length_c   1.000
_cell.angle_alpha   90.00
_cell.angle_beta   90.00
_cell.angle_gamma   90.00
#
_symmetry.space_group_name_H-M   'P 1'
#
loop_
_entity.id
_entity.type
_entity.pdbx_description
1 polymer ?
#
loop_
_entity_poly.entity_id
_entity_poly.type
_entity_poly.pdbx_seq_one_letter_code
_entity_poly.pdbx_strand_id
1 'polypeptide(L)'
;FWEAPMVTGVLPFSRMTEARAEGLTTATTNILQLHKEHFTEMVNQSYSLTQALVAVMTNRVRDFQQMQLMDEKLMALGKMSAGLAHELNNPAAAMIRSAQELHRHLQQTPERFKATLTMRVNEDDVDVINEMLFERMATGRKNAGKDLSLMEREEHNDDLMDWFEEHGIDNGDEIADTLIDWEFQPEHLDRIAAVLPKKSLQPVISWIETSLITESLVGEIQTASSRISELVTSIKTYSHMDSDPSMEFIDIHEGLISTLTMLKFKFKEKNVVLQKEWDRDLPFIKALAGELNQVWTNLIVNALDALGERDGSSLTIRTYRRRDNLCIDIEDNGPGIPADIQSRIFEPFFTTKGIGEGTGMGLDIVRRVIERHNGSISVNSVPGRTCFLICFPL
;
A
#
# COMPACT_ATOMS: atom_id res chain seq x y z
N PHE A 1 -14.75 -32.27 7.43
CA PHE A 1 -15.85 -33.24 7.35
C PHE A 1 -15.73 -33.99 6.03
N TRP A 2 -15.93 -35.31 6.05
CA TRP A 2 -15.94 -36.15 4.88
C TRP A 2 -17.31 -36.79 4.74
N GLU A 3 -17.92 -36.65 3.57
CA GLU A 3 -19.22 -37.19 3.25
C GLU A 3 -19.12 -38.33 2.23
N ALA A 4 -19.98 -39.29 2.30
CA ALA A 4 -20.01 -40.38 1.33
C ALA A 4 -20.42 -39.86 -0.08
N PRO A 5 -19.82 -40.39 -1.18
CA PRO A 5 -18.80 -41.44 -1.22
C PRO A 5 -17.38 -40.84 -1.29
N MET A 6 -16.68 -40.73 -0.18
CA MET A 6 -15.31 -40.25 -0.14
C MET A 6 -14.33 -41.34 0.22
N VAL A 7 -13.12 -41.26 -0.35
CA VAL A 7 -12.01 -42.16 -0.04
C VAL A 7 -11.13 -41.47 1.00
N THR A 8 -10.71 -42.19 2.05
CA THR A 8 -9.80 -41.71 3.09
C THR A 8 -8.63 -42.66 3.31
N GLY A 9 -7.63 -42.24 4.06
CA GLY A 9 -6.45 -43.03 4.38
C GLY A 9 -5.33 -42.95 3.33
N VAL A 10 -4.40 -43.91 3.43
CA VAL A 10 -3.27 -44.03 2.49
C VAL A 10 -3.80 -44.53 1.15
N LEU A 11 -3.28 -43.97 0.06
CA LEU A 11 -3.67 -44.32 -1.31
C LEU A 11 -2.50 -45.05 -2.02
N PRO A 12 -2.79 -45.94 -3.01
CA PRO A 12 -1.75 -46.55 -3.82
C PRO A 12 -0.87 -45.48 -4.47
N PHE A 13 0.42 -45.75 -4.56
CA PHE A 13 1.46 -44.84 -5.07
C PHE A 13 1.71 -43.58 -4.24
N SER A 14 1.02 -43.41 -3.12
CA SER A 14 1.28 -42.32 -2.16
C SER A 14 2.61 -42.59 -1.42
N ARG A 15 3.37 -41.49 -1.15
CA ARG A 15 4.50 -41.55 -0.22
C ARG A 15 4.10 -41.54 1.26
N MET A 16 2.82 -41.43 1.55
CA MET A 16 2.32 -41.52 2.92
C MET A 16 2.45 -42.96 3.44
N THR A 17 3.10 -43.13 4.55
CA THR A 17 3.25 -44.40 5.25
C THR A 17 2.25 -44.60 6.38
N GLU A 18 1.77 -43.48 6.96
CA GLU A 18 0.87 -43.46 8.09
C GLU A 18 -0.18 -42.32 7.95
N ALA A 19 -1.36 -42.51 8.50
CA ALA A 19 -2.36 -41.46 8.60
C ALA A 19 -1.95 -40.44 9.69
N ARG A 20 -2.01 -39.12 9.38
CA ARG A 20 -1.59 -38.06 10.30
C ARG A 20 -2.71 -37.62 11.26
N ALA A 21 -3.92 -38.14 11.12
CA ALA A 21 -5.06 -37.77 11.94
C ALA A 21 -5.98 -38.98 12.15
N GLU A 22 -6.65 -39.01 13.29
CA GLU A 22 -7.73 -39.95 13.59
C GLU A 22 -9.04 -39.44 13.01
N GLY A 23 -9.81 -40.33 12.39
CA GLY A 23 -11.16 -40.06 11.89
C GLY A 23 -12.23 -40.55 12.89
N LEU A 24 -13.11 -39.65 13.30
CA LEU A 24 -14.29 -39.99 14.12
C LEU A 24 -15.55 -39.90 13.27
N THR A 25 -16.34 -40.94 13.29
CA THR A 25 -17.65 -40.91 12.63
C THR A 25 -18.69 -40.21 13.53
N THR A 26 -19.41 -39.26 12.96
CA THR A 26 -20.45 -38.50 13.66
C THR A 26 -21.86 -39.16 13.53
N ALA A 27 -21.97 -40.16 12.66
CA ALA A 27 -23.20 -40.93 12.45
C ALA A 27 -22.86 -42.37 12.03
N THR A 28 -23.86 -43.25 12.01
CA THR A 28 -23.68 -44.62 11.53
C THR A 28 -23.22 -44.60 10.09
N THR A 29 -22.03 -45.14 9.85
CA THR A 29 -21.35 -45.06 8.55
C THR A 29 -20.91 -46.44 8.10
N ASN A 30 -21.19 -46.79 6.86
CA ASN A 30 -20.68 -48.00 6.23
C ASN A 30 -19.33 -47.70 5.60
N ILE A 31 -18.28 -48.43 5.99
CA ILE A 31 -16.92 -48.23 5.49
C ILE A 31 -16.48 -49.51 4.78
N LEU A 32 -15.97 -49.34 3.53
CA LEU A 32 -15.20 -50.39 2.85
C LEU A 32 -13.72 -50.17 3.13
N GLN A 33 -13.06 -51.13 3.75
CA GLN A 33 -11.68 -51.02 4.14
C GLN A 33 -10.82 -51.98 3.30
N LEU A 34 -9.71 -51.48 2.69
CA LEU A 34 -8.72 -52.27 2.01
C LEU A 34 -7.36 -52.03 2.67
N HIS A 35 -6.73 -53.13 3.13
CA HIS A 35 -5.41 -53.04 3.75
C HIS A 35 -4.33 -52.79 2.69
N LYS A 36 -3.30 -52.01 3.01
CA LYS A 36 -2.22 -51.63 2.08
C LYS A 36 -1.47 -52.80 1.42
N GLU A 37 -1.41 -53.95 2.08
CA GLU A 37 -0.81 -55.16 1.55
C GLU A 37 -1.50 -55.64 0.27
N HIS A 38 -2.78 -55.38 0.10
CA HIS A 38 -3.59 -55.73 -1.07
C HIS A 38 -3.53 -54.71 -2.20
N PHE A 39 -2.81 -53.60 -2.05
CA PHE A 39 -2.74 -52.57 -3.10
C PHE A 39 -2.14 -53.09 -4.41
N THR A 40 -1.11 -53.92 -4.37
CA THR A 40 -0.50 -54.51 -5.57
C THR A 40 -1.49 -55.40 -6.31
N GLU A 41 -2.24 -56.23 -5.59
CA GLU A 41 -3.25 -57.11 -6.17
C GLU A 41 -4.41 -56.28 -6.78
N MET A 42 -4.93 -55.28 -6.03
CA MET A 42 -5.98 -54.38 -6.50
C MET A 42 -5.58 -53.64 -7.78
N VAL A 43 -4.35 -53.09 -7.84
CA VAL A 43 -3.83 -52.37 -9.00
C VAL A 43 -3.75 -53.28 -10.24
N ASN A 44 -3.38 -54.54 -10.06
CA ASN A 44 -3.29 -55.50 -11.15
C ASN A 44 -4.66 -56.01 -11.62
N GLN A 45 -5.66 -56.07 -10.72
CA GLN A 45 -6.98 -56.60 -11.02
C GLN A 45 -7.97 -55.55 -11.52
N SER A 46 -7.82 -54.30 -11.12
CA SER A 46 -8.77 -53.24 -11.46
C SER A 46 -8.11 -51.93 -11.89
N TYR A 47 -7.93 -51.80 -13.20
CA TYR A 47 -7.40 -50.55 -13.79
C TYR A 47 -8.27 -49.34 -13.51
N SER A 48 -9.62 -49.47 -13.61
CA SER A 48 -10.56 -48.39 -13.39
C SER A 48 -10.52 -47.87 -11.95
N LEU A 49 -10.44 -48.78 -10.96
CA LEU A 49 -10.32 -48.39 -9.56
C LEU A 49 -8.99 -47.70 -9.28
N THR A 50 -7.91 -48.19 -9.86
CA THR A 50 -6.58 -47.59 -9.75
C THR A 50 -6.58 -46.19 -10.31
N GLN A 51 -7.16 -45.96 -11.49
CA GLN A 51 -7.29 -44.64 -12.10
C GLN A 51 -8.11 -43.67 -11.23
N ALA A 52 -9.22 -44.16 -10.67
CA ALA A 52 -10.04 -43.35 -9.76
C ALA A 52 -9.28 -42.93 -8.48
N LEU A 53 -8.50 -43.85 -7.88
CA LEU A 53 -7.72 -43.55 -6.68
C LEU A 53 -6.55 -42.60 -6.95
N VAL A 54 -5.90 -42.71 -8.14
CA VAL A 54 -4.88 -41.73 -8.58
C VAL A 54 -5.51 -40.37 -8.78
N ALA A 55 -6.72 -40.26 -9.37
CA ALA A 55 -7.42 -39.00 -9.51
C ALA A 55 -7.77 -38.40 -8.14
N VAL A 56 -8.24 -39.18 -7.18
CA VAL A 56 -8.47 -38.74 -5.80
C VAL A 56 -7.18 -38.24 -5.15
N MET A 57 -6.07 -38.94 -5.34
CA MET A 57 -4.76 -38.50 -4.83
C MET A 57 -4.33 -37.16 -5.42
N THR A 58 -4.48 -37.01 -6.73
CA THR A 58 -4.12 -35.77 -7.44
C THR A 58 -4.99 -34.60 -6.96
N ASN A 59 -6.29 -34.80 -6.78
CA ASN A 59 -7.18 -33.78 -6.24
C ASN A 59 -6.80 -33.41 -4.80
N ARG A 60 -6.50 -34.37 -3.93
CA ARG A 60 -6.05 -34.08 -2.56
C ARG A 60 -4.76 -33.27 -2.51
N VAL A 61 -3.80 -33.56 -3.39
CA VAL A 61 -2.57 -32.78 -3.46
C VAL A 61 -2.89 -31.34 -3.87
N ARG A 62 -3.81 -31.16 -4.84
CA ARG A 62 -4.24 -29.84 -5.28
C ARG A 62 -4.96 -29.08 -4.16
N ASP A 63 -5.92 -29.71 -3.49
CA ASP A 63 -6.69 -29.11 -2.39
C ASP A 63 -5.77 -28.72 -1.23
N PHE A 64 -4.81 -29.58 -0.89
CA PHE A 64 -3.82 -29.29 0.14
C PHE A 64 -2.92 -28.10 -0.23
N GLN A 65 -2.50 -28.03 -1.50
CA GLN A 65 -1.72 -26.88 -1.99
C GLN A 65 -2.52 -25.58 -1.94
N GLN A 66 -3.80 -25.61 -2.30
CA GLN A 66 -4.69 -24.45 -2.18
C GLN A 66 -4.89 -24.02 -0.72
N MET A 67 -5.09 -24.97 0.18
CA MET A 67 -5.18 -24.68 1.61
C MET A 67 -3.89 -24.03 2.15
N GLN A 68 -2.73 -24.57 1.80
CA GLN A 68 -1.46 -23.97 2.20
C GLN A 68 -1.27 -22.55 1.68
N LEU A 69 -1.62 -22.30 0.42
CA LEU A 69 -1.59 -20.97 -0.18
C LEU A 69 -2.52 -20.01 0.57
N MET A 70 -3.71 -20.49 0.95
CA MET A 70 -4.68 -19.68 1.71
C MET A 70 -4.17 -19.37 3.12
N ASP A 71 -3.63 -20.37 3.83
CA ASP A 71 -3.07 -20.18 5.17
C ASP A 71 -1.89 -19.21 5.17
N GLU A 72 -1.03 -19.25 4.15
CA GLU A 72 0.07 -18.30 4.00
C GLU A 72 -0.41 -16.88 3.70
N LYS A 73 -1.44 -16.74 2.84
CA LYS A 73 -2.08 -15.43 2.60
C LYS A 73 -2.67 -14.86 3.89
N LEU A 74 -3.36 -15.69 4.67
CA LEU A 74 -3.92 -15.29 5.96
C LEU A 74 -2.82 -14.92 6.96
N MET A 75 -1.72 -15.65 7.00
CA MET A 75 -0.57 -15.32 7.85
C MET A 75 0.13 -14.03 7.40
N ALA A 76 0.30 -13.83 6.09
CA ALA A 76 0.86 -12.60 5.55
C ALA A 76 -0.04 -11.40 5.87
N LEU A 77 -1.35 -11.53 5.68
CA LEU A 77 -2.34 -10.52 6.03
C LEU A 77 -2.37 -10.29 7.54
N GLY A 78 -2.27 -11.34 8.37
CA GLY A 78 -2.20 -11.26 9.82
C GLY A 78 -0.97 -10.48 10.31
N LYS A 79 0.21 -10.75 9.75
CA LYS A 79 1.44 -10.00 10.05
C LYS A 79 1.36 -8.53 9.62
N MET A 80 0.56 -8.23 8.59
CA MET A 80 0.35 -6.86 8.09
C MET A 80 -0.79 -6.14 8.81
N SER A 81 -1.72 -6.88 9.44
CA SER A 81 -2.96 -6.31 10.01
C SER A 81 -2.70 -5.20 11.02
N ALA A 82 -1.71 -5.36 11.89
CA ALA A 82 -1.37 -4.32 12.87
C ALA A 82 -0.85 -3.04 12.20
N GLY A 83 0.01 -3.18 11.18
CA GLY A 83 0.52 -2.05 10.41
C GLY A 83 -0.56 -1.38 9.56
N LEU A 84 -1.42 -2.18 8.90
CA LEU A 84 -2.55 -1.66 8.13
C LEU A 84 -3.57 -0.94 9.01
N ALA A 85 -3.88 -1.48 10.20
CA ALA A 85 -4.75 -0.81 11.16
C ALA A 85 -4.15 0.54 11.59
N HIS A 86 -2.84 0.60 11.81
CA HIS A 86 -2.14 1.84 12.16
C HIS A 86 -2.18 2.85 11.00
N GLU A 87 -1.90 2.41 9.77
CA GLU A 87 -1.94 3.27 8.56
C GLU A 87 -3.37 3.71 8.17
N LEU A 88 -4.42 2.97 8.56
CA LEU A 88 -5.81 3.41 8.42
C LEU A 88 -6.23 4.38 9.53
N ASN A 89 -5.79 4.12 10.78
CA ASN A 89 -6.13 4.96 11.93
C ASN A 89 -5.49 6.35 11.83
N ASN A 90 -4.30 6.48 11.27
CA ASN A 90 -3.61 7.75 11.13
C ASN A 90 -4.40 8.78 10.31
N PRO A 91 -4.78 8.54 9.04
CA PRO A 91 -5.59 9.46 8.27
C PRO A 91 -7.01 9.63 8.84
N ALA A 92 -7.60 8.57 9.43
CA ALA A 92 -8.91 8.67 10.08
C ALA A 92 -8.87 9.64 11.28
N ALA A 93 -7.84 9.55 12.12
CA ALA A 93 -7.64 10.48 13.23
C ALA A 93 -7.35 11.90 12.76
N ALA A 94 -6.58 12.08 11.69
CA ALA A 94 -6.36 13.39 11.07
C ALA A 94 -7.68 13.98 10.58
N MET A 95 -8.47 13.23 9.81
CA MET A 95 -9.79 13.66 9.31
C MET A 95 -10.72 14.08 10.45
N ILE A 96 -10.79 13.32 11.54
CA ILE A 96 -11.63 13.64 12.70
C ILE A 96 -11.18 14.96 13.33
N ARG A 97 -9.86 15.17 13.53
CA ARG A 97 -9.33 16.42 14.10
C ARG A 97 -9.66 17.61 13.20
N SER A 98 -9.38 17.53 11.89
CA SER A 98 -9.64 18.62 10.96
C SER A 98 -11.14 18.90 10.81
N ALA A 99 -12.00 17.86 10.87
CA ALA A 99 -13.45 18.04 10.87
C ALA A 99 -13.98 18.71 12.17
N GLN A 100 -13.43 18.36 13.33
CA GLN A 100 -13.76 18.99 14.60
C GLN A 100 -13.32 20.46 14.63
N GLU A 101 -12.11 20.74 14.14
CA GLU A 101 -11.58 22.08 14.02
C GLU A 101 -12.40 22.93 13.05
N LEU A 102 -12.75 22.38 11.88
CA LEU A 102 -13.65 23.03 10.93
C LEU A 102 -15.00 23.34 11.55
N HIS A 103 -15.57 22.39 12.31
CA HIS A 103 -16.84 22.63 13.00
C HIS A 103 -16.73 23.77 14.02
N ARG A 104 -15.66 23.81 14.82
CA ARG A 104 -15.39 24.88 15.78
C ARG A 104 -15.23 26.21 15.08
N HIS A 105 -14.51 26.25 13.97
CA HIS A 105 -14.26 27.44 13.17
C HIS A 105 -15.57 28.00 12.59
N LEU A 106 -16.43 27.15 12.05
CA LEU A 106 -17.74 27.54 11.53
C LEU A 106 -18.69 28.03 12.59
N GLN A 107 -18.58 27.60 13.84
CA GLN A 107 -19.40 28.13 14.96
C GLN A 107 -19.06 29.58 15.30
N GLN A 108 -17.84 30.03 15.05
CA GLN A 108 -17.42 31.44 15.26
C GLN A 108 -17.79 32.37 14.09
N THR A 109 -18.16 31.79 12.93
CA THR A 109 -18.50 32.54 11.71
C THR A 109 -19.65 33.53 11.86
N PRO A 110 -20.74 33.32 12.66
CA PRO A 110 -21.83 34.29 12.79
C PRO A 110 -21.39 35.64 13.37
N GLU A 111 -20.46 35.65 14.32
CA GLU A 111 -19.95 36.89 14.90
C GLU A 111 -19.01 37.62 13.93
N ARG A 112 -18.15 36.88 13.24
CA ARG A 112 -17.26 37.40 12.19
C ARG A 112 -18.08 37.90 10.98
N PHE A 113 -19.14 37.19 10.60
CA PHE A 113 -20.07 37.60 9.53
C PHE A 113 -20.79 38.91 9.87
N LYS A 114 -21.16 39.14 11.13
CA LYS A 114 -21.76 40.41 11.57
C LYS A 114 -20.81 41.58 11.37
N ALA A 115 -19.52 41.39 11.61
CA ALA A 115 -18.48 42.38 11.32
C ALA A 115 -18.41 42.69 9.82
N THR A 116 -18.50 41.66 8.97
CA THR A 116 -18.51 41.77 7.51
C THR A 116 -19.75 42.52 6.99
N LEU A 117 -20.95 42.25 7.54
CA LEU A 117 -22.21 42.95 7.16
C LEU A 117 -22.21 44.43 7.50
N THR A 118 -21.38 44.87 8.42
CA THR A 118 -21.26 46.30 8.79
C THR A 118 -20.28 47.08 7.91
N MET A 119 -19.57 46.38 7.01
CA MET A 119 -18.63 46.96 6.07
C MET A 119 -19.36 47.72 4.96
N ARG A 120 -18.85 48.89 4.63
CA ARG A 120 -19.22 49.62 3.42
C ARG A 120 -18.14 49.37 2.38
N VAL A 121 -18.25 48.26 1.66
CA VAL A 121 -17.35 47.85 0.57
C VAL A 121 -18.18 47.88 -0.72
N ASN A 122 -17.66 48.43 -1.79
CA ASN A 122 -18.31 48.42 -3.09
C ASN A 122 -18.19 47.02 -3.74
N GLU A 123 -19.08 46.72 -4.68
CA GLU A 123 -19.10 45.43 -5.39
C GLU A 123 -17.78 45.19 -6.16
N ASP A 124 -17.27 46.20 -6.84
CA ASP A 124 -16.00 46.17 -7.56
C ASP A 124 -14.79 45.87 -6.64
N ASP A 125 -14.78 46.40 -5.40
CA ASP A 125 -13.72 46.15 -4.45
C ASP A 125 -13.74 44.71 -3.93
N VAL A 126 -14.94 44.13 -3.75
CA VAL A 126 -15.13 42.72 -3.38
C VAL A 126 -14.59 41.77 -4.47
N ASP A 127 -14.82 42.12 -5.73
CA ASP A 127 -14.32 41.31 -6.86
C ASP A 127 -12.78 41.25 -6.89
N VAL A 128 -12.10 42.38 -6.64
CA VAL A 128 -10.63 42.45 -6.56
C VAL A 128 -10.10 41.53 -5.42
N ILE A 129 -10.74 41.57 -4.25
CA ILE A 129 -10.35 40.77 -3.09
C ILE A 129 -10.56 39.27 -3.39
N ASN A 130 -11.72 38.92 -3.97
CA ASN A 130 -12.04 37.55 -4.34
C ASN A 130 -11.08 36.98 -5.38
N GLU A 131 -10.77 37.74 -6.43
CA GLU A 131 -9.84 37.34 -7.47
C GLU A 131 -8.47 36.99 -6.87
N MET A 132 -7.96 37.86 -5.98
CA MET A 132 -6.70 37.65 -5.30
C MET A 132 -6.73 36.41 -4.38
N LEU A 133 -7.79 36.24 -3.60
CA LEU A 133 -7.99 35.11 -2.70
C LEU A 133 -8.01 33.79 -3.49
N PHE A 134 -8.77 33.72 -4.59
CA PHE A 134 -8.85 32.53 -5.43
C PHE A 134 -7.53 32.24 -6.15
N GLU A 135 -6.81 33.29 -6.59
CA GLU A 135 -5.46 33.12 -7.16
C GLU A 135 -4.51 32.49 -6.14
N ARG A 136 -4.51 32.97 -4.90
CA ARG A 136 -3.66 32.39 -3.83
C ARG A 136 -4.10 30.97 -3.45
N MET A 137 -5.39 30.70 -3.33
CA MET A 137 -5.89 29.34 -3.10
C MET A 137 -5.47 28.36 -4.21
N ALA A 138 -5.50 28.81 -5.46
CA ALA A 138 -5.08 27.98 -6.59
C ALA A 138 -3.55 27.73 -6.62
N THR A 139 -2.76 28.74 -6.22
CA THR A 139 -1.29 28.66 -6.18
C THR A 139 -0.81 27.86 -4.97
N GLY A 140 -1.34 28.12 -3.80
CA GLY A 140 -1.02 27.42 -2.55
C GLY A 140 -1.27 25.91 -2.64
N ARG A 141 -2.35 25.47 -3.31
CA ARG A 141 -2.59 24.05 -3.60
C ARG A 141 -1.50 23.41 -4.45
N LYS A 142 -0.90 24.13 -5.40
CA LYS A 142 0.17 23.61 -6.28
C LYS A 142 1.52 23.50 -5.56
N ASN A 143 1.74 24.35 -4.57
CA ASN A 143 3.01 24.47 -3.84
C ASN A 143 3.00 23.78 -2.45
N ALA A 144 1.89 23.14 -2.08
CA ALA A 144 1.71 22.38 -0.83
C ALA A 144 2.69 21.19 -0.68
N GLY A 145 3.97 21.41 -0.82
CA GLY A 145 5.08 20.47 -0.73
C GLY A 145 6.44 21.14 -0.85
N LYS A 146 6.48 22.47 -1.01
CA LYS A 146 7.72 23.25 -0.87
C LYS A 146 7.71 23.89 0.51
N ASP A 147 8.31 23.21 1.47
CA ASP A 147 8.57 23.79 2.78
C ASP A 147 9.57 24.97 2.60
N LEU A 148 9.12 26.16 2.97
CA LEU A 148 10.02 27.30 3.16
C LEU A 148 11.06 26.90 4.22
N SER A 149 12.30 27.33 4.04
CA SER A 149 13.30 27.18 5.11
C SER A 149 12.87 28.01 6.32
N LEU A 150 13.32 27.62 7.51
CA LEU A 150 13.03 28.35 8.73
C LEU A 150 13.39 29.84 8.62
N MET A 151 14.48 30.15 7.94
CA MET A 151 14.97 31.52 7.76
C MET A 151 14.04 32.33 6.82
N GLU A 152 13.58 31.75 5.71
CA GLU A 152 12.63 32.39 4.80
C GLU A 152 11.27 32.61 5.47
N ARG A 153 10.84 31.67 6.33
CA ARG A 153 9.59 31.80 7.09
C ARG A 153 9.67 32.92 8.13
N GLU A 154 10.81 33.05 8.83
CA GLU A 154 11.02 34.15 9.78
C GLU A 154 11.04 35.50 9.07
N GLU A 155 11.75 35.63 7.93
CA GLU A 155 11.80 36.86 7.14
C GLU A 155 10.40 37.27 6.67
N HIS A 156 9.61 36.35 6.13
CA HIS A 156 8.21 36.61 5.75
C HIS A 156 7.33 37.01 6.93
N ASN A 157 7.55 36.41 8.09
CA ASN A 157 6.79 36.75 9.31
C ASN A 157 7.09 38.19 9.74
N ASP A 158 8.35 38.58 9.76
CA ASP A 158 8.76 39.94 10.13
C ASP A 158 8.17 40.98 9.18
N ASP A 159 8.21 40.75 7.86
CA ASP A 159 7.63 41.64 6.85
C ASP A 159 6.10 41.80 7.03
N LEU A 160 5.38 40.71 7.33
CA LEU A 160 3.94 40.76 7.56
C LEU A 160 3.60 41.45 8.89
N MET A 161 4.40 41.23 9.94
CA MET A 161 4.19 41.88 11.25
C MET A 161 4.41 43.37 11.17
N ASP A 162 5.44 43.83 10.47
CA ASP A 162 5.68 45.27 10.23
C ASP A 162 4.50 45.89 9.47
N TRP A 163 3.98 45.17 8.45
CA TRP A 163 2.81 45.66 7.70
C TRP A 163 1.57 45.74 8.58
N PHE A 164 1.31 44.76 9.47
CA PHE A 164 0.17 44.76 10.39
C PHE A 164 0.25 45.93 11.40
N GLU A 165 1.44 46.19 11.92
CA GLU A 165 1.66 47.32 12.86
C GLU A 165 1.37 48.67 12.17
N GLU A 166 1.86 48.86 10.93
CA GLU A 166 1.62 50.10 10.17
C GLU A 166 0.13 50.32 9.84
N HIS A 167 -0.61 49.23 9.59
CA HIS A 167 -2.02 49.31 9.22
C HIS A 167 -2.98 49.13 10.38
N GLY A 168 -2.47 48.90 11.60
CA GLY A 168 -3.27 48.78 12.83
C GLY A 168 -4.15 47.51 12.83
N ILE A 169 -3.58 46.38 12.38
CA ILE A 169 -4.23 45.07 12.41
C ILE A 169 -3.96 44.41 13.76
N ASP A 170 -5.02 44.08 14.49
CA ASP A 170 -4.94 43.34 15.74
C ASP A 170 -4.74 41.82 15.48
N ASN A 171 -4.11 41.12 16.42
CA ASN A 171 -3.82 39.67 16.35
C ASN A 171 -2.99 39.27 15.13
N GLY A 172 -2.02 40.11 14.73
CA GLY A 172 -1.14 39.85 13.58
C GLY A 172 -0.43 38.50 13.64
N ASP A 173 0.02 38.07 14.84
CA ASP A 173 0.71 36.81 15.06
C ASP A 173 -0.11 35.58 14.61
N GLU A 174 -1.43 35.57 14.92
CA GLU A 174 -2.31 34.45 14.53
C GLU A 174 -2.58 34.44 13.02
N ILE A 175 -2.70 35.66 12.42
CA ILE A 175 -3.02 35.87 11.00
C ILE A 175 -1.81 35.56 10.12
N ALA A 176 -0.60 35.97 10.55
CA ALA A 176 0.65 35.85 9.79
C ALA A 176 0.93 34.41 9.37
N ASP A 177 0.86 33.47 10.31
CA ASP A 177 1.11 32.05 10.03
C ASP A 177 0.22 31.51 8.89
N THR A 178 -1.07 31.84 8.92
CA THR A 178 -2.01 31.43 7.87
C THR A 178 -1.66 32.06 6.53
N LEU A 179 -1.32 33.35 6.51
CA LEU A 179 -0.98 34.06 5.27
C LEU A 179 0.32 33.56 4.66
N ILE A 180 1.34 33.23 5.49
CA ILE A 180 2.61 32.67 5.04
C ILE A 180 2.38 31.30 4.37
N ASP A 181 1.57 30.42 4.97
CA ASP A 181 1.26 29.11 4.42
C ASP A 181 0.58 29.18 3.04
N TRP A 182 -0.07 30.30 2.73
CA TRP A 182 -0.71 30.59 1.45
C TRP A 182 0.10 31.55 0.56
N GLU A 183 1.38 31.80 0.90
CA GLU A 183 2.31 32.63 0.16
C GLU A 183 1.82 34.08 -0.06
N PHE A 184 1.07 34.64 0.92
CA PHE A 184 0.75 36.05 0.92
C PHE A 184 2.01 36.85 1.28
N GLN A 185 2.19 37.96 0.59
CA GLN A 185 3.28 38.92 0.81
C GLN A 185 2.68 40.31 1.07
N PRO A 186 3.42 41.27 1.68
CA PRO A 186 2.96 42.62 1.93
C PRO A 186 2.34 43.31 0.69
N GLU A 187 2.89 43.09 -0.51
CA GLU A 187 2.39 43.65 -1.77
C GLU A 187 0.96 43.21 -2.10
N HIS A 188 0.58 41.98 -1.70
CA HIS A 188 -0.77 41.51 -1.89
C HIS A 188 -1.74 42.23 -0.93
N LEU A 189 -1.29 42.48 0.30
CA LEU A 189 -2.05 43.18 1.32
C LEU A 189 -2.17 44.69 0.98
N ASP A 190 -1.13 45.29 0.39
CA ASP A 190 -1.17 46.68 -0.11
C ASP A 190 -2.25 46.87 -1.19
N ARG A 191 -2.40 45.90 -2.10
CA ARG A 191 -3.46 45.94 -3.11
C ARG A 191 -4.85 45.90 -2.48
N ILE A 192 -5.02 45.13 -1.40
CA ILE A 192 -6.28 45.12 -0.62
C ILE A 192 -6.48 46.42 0.11
N ALA A 193 -5.45 46.94 0.77
CA ALA A 193 -5.52 48.20 1.52
C ALA A 193 -5.81 49.42 0.62
N ALA A 194 -5.36 49.38 -0.64
CA ALA A 194 -5.57 50.48 -1.60
C ALA A 194 -7.05 50.65 -2.00
N VAL A 195 -7.83 49.57 -2.00
CA VAL A 195 -9.25 49.59 -2.40
C VAL A 195 -10.21 49.72 -1.20
N LEU A 196 -9.72 49.48 0.02
CA LEU A 196 -10.59 49.44 1.22
C LEU A 196 -10.47 50.70 2.08
N PRO A 197 -11.60 51.16 2.69
CA PRO A 197 -11.54 52.09 3.81
C PRO A 197 -10.78 51.50 5.01
N LYS A 198 -9.95 52.29 5.69
CA LYS A 198 -9.16 51.82 6.86
C LYS A 198 -9.97 51.03 7.90
N LYS A 199 -11.23 51.38 8.12
CA LYS A 199 -12.11 50.68 9.07
C LYS A 199 -12.59 49.32 8.62
N SER A 200 -12.49 49.00 7.31
CA SER A 200 -12.90 47.75 6.72
C SER A 200 -11.74 46.79 6.58
N LEU A 201 -10.50 47.24 6.74
CA LEU A 201 -9.28 46.44 6.49
C LEU A 201 -9.17 45.26 7.47
N GLN A 202 -9.23 45.48 8.77
CA GLN A 202 -9.18 44.43 9.79
C GLN A 202 -10.24 43.32 9.57
N PRO A 203 -11.56 43.68 9.41
CA PRO A 203 -12.56 42.65 9.13
C PRO A 203 -12.33 41.87 7.84
N VAL A 204 -11.80 42.50 6.76
CA VAL A 204 -11.51 41.81 5.49
C VAL A 204 -10.33 40.88 5.65
N ILE A 205 -9.25 41.30 6.30
CA ILE A 205 -8.09 40.42 6.59
C ILE A 205 -8.54 39.23 7.42
N SER A 206 -9.34 39.40 8.46
CA SER A 206 -9.90 38.33 9.26
C SER A 206 -10.84 37.40 8.46
N TRP A 207 -11.55 37.90 7.45
CA TRP A 207 -12.36 37.10 6.56
C TRP A 207 -11.51 36.28 5.61
N ILE A 208 -10.43 36.85 5.05
CA ILE A 208 -9.44 36.14 4.22
C ILE A 208 -8.83 35.00 5.02
N GLU A 209 -8.29 35.26 6.21
CA GLU A 209 -7.76 34.27 7.12
C GLU A 209 -8.76 33.13 7.36
N THR A 210 -10.00 33.46 7.71
CA THR A 210 -11.09 32.50 7.94
C THR A 210 -11.33 31.60 6.72
N SER A 211 -11.32 32.19 5.53
CA SER A 211 -11.52 31.47 4.27
C SER A 211 -10.36 30.53 3.97
N LEU A 212 -9.12 30.97 4.19
CA LEU A 212 -7.91 30.17 3.99
C LEU A 212 -7.82 28.99 4.98
N ILE A 213 -8.12 29.20 6.26
CA ILE A 213 -8.19 28.14 7.27
C ILE A 213 -9.27 27.11 6.87
N THR A 214 -10.44 27.58 6.45
CA THR A 214 -11.53 26.68 6.00
C THR A 214 -11.09 25.82 4.83
N GLU A 215 -10.45 26.41 3.82
CA GLU A 215 -9.93 25.70 2.64
C GLU A 215 -8.83 24.68 3.03
N SER A 216 -7.93 25.05 3.94
CA SER A 216 -6.89 24.16 4.47
C SER A 216 -7.50 22.92 5.14
N LEU A 217 -8.44 23.12 6.06
CA LEU A 217 -9.11 22.04 6.80
C LEU A 217 -9.90 21.11 5.86
N VAL A 218 -10.58 21.66 4.85
CA VAL A 218 -11.26 20.85 3.82
C VAL A 218 -10.25 20.06 3.00
N GLY A 219 -9.12 20.67 2.61
CA GLY A 219 -8.03 20.01 1.89
C GLY A 219 -7.41 18.85 2.68
N GLU A 220 -7.21 19.03 3.98
CA GLU A 220 -6.73 17.96 4.87
C GLU A 220 -7.72 16.78 4.96
N ILE A 221 -9.01 17.07 5.10
CA ILE A 221 -10.07 16.05 5.13
C ILE A 221 -10.09 15.28 3.80
N GLN A 222 -10.01 15.97 2.67
CA GLN A 222 -9.98 15.35 1.35
C GLN A 222 -8.75 14.45 1.17
N THR A 223 -7.57 14.94 1.56
CA THR A 223 -6.31 14.19 1.50
C THR A 223 -6.35 12.93 2.37
N ALA A 224 -6.86 13.06 3.59
CA ALA A 224 -7.01 11.92 4.51
C ALA A 224 -8.03 10.91 3.98
N SER A 225 -9.17 11.37 3.41
CA SER A 225 -10.18 10.51 2.79
C SER A 225 -9.63 9.76 1.58
N SER A 226 -8.90 10.43 0.71
CA SER A 226 -8.26 9.81 -0.47
C SER A 226 -7.26 8.73 -0.05
N ARG A 227 -6.45 8.98 0.99
CA ARG A 227 -5.53 7.98 1.54
C ARG A 227 -6.25 6.74 2.05
N ILE A 228 -7.35 6.90 2.78
CA ILE A 228 -8.17 5.77 3.24
C ILE A 228 -8.70 4.98 2.05
N SER A 229 -9.24 5.66 1.04
CA SER A 229 -9.77 5.02 -0.17
C SER A 229 -8.71 4.23 -0.93
N GLU A 230 -7.49 4.77 -1.08
CA GLU A 230 -6.35 4.08 -1.70
C GLU A 230 -5.96 2.83 -0.91
N LEU A 231 -5.87 2.90 0.42
CA LEU A 231 -5.54 1.76 1.27
C LEU A 231 -6.63 0.68 1.19
N VAL A 232 -7.91 1.07 1.29
CA VAL A 232 -9.05 0.12 1.19
C VAL A 232 -9.07 -0.55 -0.18
N THR A 233 -8.84 0.21 -1.25
CA THR A 233 -8.76 -0.33 -2.62
C THR A 233 -7.59 -1.30 -2.75
N SER A 234 -6.41 -0.97 -2.22
CA SER A 234 -5.24 -1.84 -2.24
C SER A 234 -5.48 -3.15 -1.48
N ILE A 235 -6.12 -3.08 -0.29
CA ILE A 235 -6.50 -4.25 0.49
C ILE A 235 -7.53 -5.11 -0.27
N LYS A 236 -8.54 -4.47 -0.86
CA LYS A 236 -9.58 -5.14 -1.65
C LYS A 236 -8.97 -5.83 -2.87
N THR A 237 -8.10 -5.14 -3.61
CA THR A 237 -7.39 -5.70 -4.76
C THR A 237 -6.55 -6.91 -4.34
N TYR A 238 -5.84 -6.82 -3.22
CA TYR A 238 -5.07 -7.94 -2.68
C TYR A 238 -5.94 -9.13 -2.24
N SER A 239 -7.10 -8.87 -1.65
CA SER A 239 -8.00 -9.90 -1.09
C SER A 239 -8.98 -10.49 -2.12
N HIS A 240 -9.47 -9.69 -3.08
CA HIS A 240 -10.56 -10.08 -4.00
C HIS A 240 -10.10 -10.73 -5.31
N MET A 241 -8.82 -10.71 -5.63
CA MET A 241 -8.28 -11.31 -6.86
C MET A 241 -8.37 -12.85 -6.91
N ASP A 242 -8.92 -13.50 -5.88
CA ASP A 242 -9.14 -14.96 -5.84
C ASP A 242 -10.55 -15.38 -6.31
N SER A 243 -11.42 -14.46 -6.69
CA SER A 243 -12.84 -14.77 -7.01
C SER A 243 -13.04 -15.37 -8.39
N ASP A 244 -12.10 -15.18 -9.31
CA ASP A 244 -12.12 -15.80 -10.64
C ASP A 244 -10.72 -16.34 -10.98
N PRO A 245 -10.54 -17.67 -11.10
CA PRO A 245 -9.25 -18.31 -11.41
C PRO A 245 -8.84 -18.17 -12.89
N SER A 246 -9.45 -17.23 -13.64
CA SER A 246 -9.11 -17.00 -15.06
C SER A 246 -7.89 -16.09 -15.19
N MET A 247 -6.98 -16.46 -16.11
CA MET A 247 -5.88 -15.57 -16.51
C MET A 247 -6.40 -14.41 -17.34
N GLU A 248 -6.10 -13.19 -16.90
CA GLU A 248 -6.49 -11.93 -17.54
C GLU A 248 -5.26 -11.17 -18.05
N PHE A 249 -5.48 -10.25 -19.00
CA PHE A 249 -4.44 -9.30 -19.40
C PHE A 249 -4.33 -8.19 -18.36
N ILE A 250 -3.21 -8.14 -17.66
CA ILE A 250 -2.98 -7.21 -16.54
C ILE A 250 -1.79 -6.29 -16.79
N ASP A 251 -1.86 -5.08 -16.24
CA ASP A 251 -0.68 -4.22 -16.06
C ASP A 251 0.08 -4.67 -14.81
N ILE A 252 1.36 -5.02 -14.99
CA ILE A 252 2.22 -5.47 -13.90
C ILE A 252 2.42 -4.39 -12.84
N HIS A 253 2.35 -3.11 -13.23
CA HIS A 253 2.56 -1.99 -12.32
C HIS A 253 1.43 -1.83 -11.31
N GLU A 254 0.17 -2.17 -11.67
CA GLU A 254 -0.96 -2.09 -10.73
C GLU A 254 -0.74 -2.98 -9.50
N GLY A 255 -0.28 -4.22 -9.72
CA GLY A 255 0.05 -5.15 -8.64
C GLY A 255 1.23 -4.68 -7.78
N LEU A 256 2.28 -4.16 -8.42
CA LEU A 256 3.43 -3.59 -7.71
C LEU A 256 3.04 -2.37 -6.89
N ILE A 257 2.24 -1.44 -7.44
CA ILE A 257 1.75 -0.24 -6.73
C ILE A 257 0.92 -0.65 -5.52
N SER A 258 -0.03 -1.57 -5.71
CA SER A 258 -0.89 -2.07 -4.64
C SER A 258 -0.06 -2.68 -3.49
N THR A 259 0.90 -3.54 -3.81
CA THR A 259 1.79 -4.16 -2.83
C THR A 259 2.66 -3.13 -2.09
N LEU A 260 3.24 -2.17 -2.81
CA LEU A 260 4.06 -1.12 -2.22
C LEU A 260 3.25 -0.20 -1.31
N THR A 261 1.99 0.09 -1.68
CA THR A 261 1.06 0.88 -0.86
C THR A 261 0.77 0.17 0.46
N MET A 262 0.50 -1.12 0.43
CA MET A 262 0.27 -1.94 1.62
C MET A 262 1.51 -2.06 2.53
N LEU A 263 2.70 -2.10 1.93
CA LEU A 263 3.96 -2.25 2.67
C LEU A 263 4.59 -0.93 3.11
N LYS A 264 3.97 0.23 2.80
CA LYS A 264 4.50 1.56 3.06
C LYS A 264 4.94 1.77 4.51
N PHE A 265 4.17 1.21 5.47
CA PHE A 265 4.50 1.30 6.89
C PHE A 265 5.84 0.62 7.21
N LYS A 266 6.15 -0.55 6.60
CA LYS A 266 7.41 -1.27 6.80
C LYS A 266 8.62 -0.52 6.24
N PHE A 267 8.45 0.18 5.12
CA PHE A 267 9.50 1.05 4.57
C PHE A 267 9.83 2.18 5.53
N LYS A 268 8.80 2.79 6.15
CA LYS A 268 8.99 3.84 7.17
C LYS A 268 9.63 3.30 8.44
N GLU A 269 9.11 2.21 8.99
CA GLU A 269 9.60 1.56 10.20
C GLU A 269 11.09 1.21 10.10
N LYS A 270 11.53 0.71 8.93
CA LYS A 270 12.90 0.28 8.69
C LYS A 270 13.78 1.34 8.03
N ASN A 271 13.29 2.56 7.83
CA ASN A 271 13.98 3.67 7.17
C ASN A 271 14.59 3.28 5.81
N VAL A 272 13.85 2.52 4.99
CA VAL A 272 14.30 2.03 3.68
C VAL A 272 13.86 2.98 2.58
N VAL A 273 14.80 3.42 1.76
CA VAL A 273 14.53 4.26 0.57
C VAL A 273 14.07 3.38 -0.58
N LEU A 274 12.86 3.65 -1.10
CA LEU A 274 12.31 2.98 -2.28
C LEU A 274 12.66 3.76 -3.55
N GLN A 275 13.32 3.10 -4.51
CA GLN A 275 13.61 3.63 -5.83
C GLN A 275 12.79 2.87 -6.89
N LYS A 276 12.16 3.61 -7.82
CA LYS A 276 11.32 3.06 -8.88
C LYS A 276 11.89 3.47 -10.23
N GLU A 277 12.31 2.50 -11.02
CA GLU A 277 12.83 2.68 -12.37
C GLU A 277 11.91 1.92 -13.35
N TRP A 278 10.75 2.51 -13.67
CA TRP A 278 9.68 1.85 -14.41
C TRP A 278 9.62 2.28 -15.86
N ASP A 279 9.63 1.30 -16.75
CA ASP A 279 9.25 1.48 -18.15
C ASP A 279 7.72 1.51 -18.23
N ARG A 280 7.14 2.66 -18.54
CA ARG A 280 5.69 2.89 -18.56
C ARG A 280 5.00 2.34 -19.82
N ASP A 281 5.78 1.99 -20.85
CA ASP A 281 5.27 1.52 -22.14
C ASP A 281 5.28 0.00 -22.24
N LEU A 282 5.30 -0.72 -21.09
CA LEU A 282 5.27 -2.17 -21.07
C LEU A 282 3.89 -2.71 -21.49
N PRO A 283 3.86 -3.77 -22.31
CA PRO A 283 2.62 -4.41 -22.67
C PRO A 283 1.99 -5.18 -21.48
N PHE A 284 0.67 -5.37 -21.54
CA PHE A 284 -0.04 -6.25 -20.61
C PHE A 284 0.44 -7.70 -20.76
N ILE A 285 0.48 -8.43 -19.65
CA ILE A 285 0.76 -9.86 -19.64
C ILE A 285 -0.48 -10.65 -19.22
N LYS A 286 -0.62 -11.87 -19.74
CA LYS A 286 -1.71 -12.77 -19.34
C LYS A 286 -1.33 -13.50 -18.06
N ALA A 287 -1.98 -13.12 -16.93
CA ALA A 287 -1.63 -13.63 -15.62
C ALA A 287 -2.81 -13.67 -14.64
N LEU A 288 -2.60 -14.34 -13.51
CA LEU A 288 -3.46 -14.31 -12.34
C LEU A 288 -2.92 -13.21 -11.40
N ALA A 289 -3.57 -12.05 -11.41
CA ALA A 289 -3.10 -10.86 -10.68
C ALA A 289 -2.89 -11.12 -9.18
N GLY A 290 -3.77 -11.90 -8.53
CA GLY A 290 -3.62 -12.26 -7.10
C GLY A 290 -2.37 -13.10 -6.81
N GLU A 291 -2.02 -14.04 -7.69
CA GLU A 291 -0.80 -14.85 -7.54
C GLU A 291 0.46 -13.99 -7.73
N LEU A 292 0.46 -13.06 -8.69
CA LEU A 292 1.59 -12.15 -8.87
C LEU A 292 1.74 -11.17 -7.70
N ASN A 293 0.65 -10.68 -7.12
CA ASN A 293 0.71 -9.86 -5.90
C ASN A 293 1.36 -10.61 -4.74
N GLN A 294 1.14 -11.91 -4.62
CA GLN A 294 1.84 -12.75 -3.64
C GLN A 294 3.34 -12.84 -3.93
N VAL A 295 3.74 -12.92 -5.22
CA VAL A 295 5.15 -12.87 -5.62
C VAL A 295 5.79 -11.58 -5.14
N TRP A 296 5.18 -10.42 -5.47
CA TRP A 296 5.70 -9.11 -5.07
C TRP A 296 5.80 -8.96 -3.56
N THR A 297 4.76 -9.38 -2.85
CA THR A 297 4.74 -9.32 -1.39
C THR A 297 5.87 -10.15 -0.78
N ASN A 298 6.05 -11.39 -1.21
CA ASN A 298 7.09 -12.26 -0.68
C ASN A 298 8.50 -11.73 -0.94
N LEU A 299 8.77 -11.23 -2.14
CA LEU A 299 10.09 -10.71 -2.50
C LEU A 299 10.40 -9.40 -1.78
N ILE A 300 9.44 -8.46 -1.75
CA ILE A 300 9.62 -7.16 -1.09
C ILE A 300 9.75 -7.32 0.43
N VAL A 301 8.92 -8.17 1.06
CA VAL A 301 9.03 -8.43 2.50
C VAL A 301 10.36 -9.11 2.83
N ASN A 302 10.83 -10.05 2.00
CA ASN A 302 12.14 -10.68 2.21
C ASN A 302 13.28 -9.66 2.09
N ALA A 303 13.24 -8.75 1.13
CA ALA A 303 14.21 -7.67 0.99
C ALA A 303 14.19 -6.74 2.22
N LEU A 304 13.01 -6.29 2.65
CA LEU A 304 12.85 -5.44 3.84
C LEU A 304 13.34 -6.13 5.12
N ASP A 305 13.12 -7.45 5.25
CA ASP A 305 13.59 -8.22 6.40
C ASP A 305 15.12 -8.38 6.37
N ALA A 306 15.73 -8.53 5.19
CA ALA A 306 17.18 -8.61 5.03
C ALA A 306 17.89 -7.28 5.26
N LEU A 307 17.26 -6.16 4.90
CA LEU A 307 17.81 -4.82 5.09
C LEU A 307 17.92 -4.42 6.57
N GLY A 308 16.97 -4.88 7.41
CA GLY A 308 16.95 -4.51 8.85
C GLY A 308 16.87 -3.00 9.06
N GLU A 309 17.42 -2.53 10.20
CA GLU A 309 17.50 -1.12 10.59
C GLU A 309 18.88 -0.53 10.26
N ARG A 310 19.32 -0.66 9.02
CA ARG A 310 20.62 -0.13 8.59
C ARG A 310 20.45 1.26 7.97
N ASP A 311 21.35 2.18 8.30
CA ASP A 311 21.40 3.46 7.62
C ASP A 311 21.77 3.28 6.14
N GLY A 312 21.09 4.04 5.26
CA GLY A 312 21.27 3.95 3.82
C GLY A 312 20.69 2.72 3.16
N SER A 313 19.79 2.01 3.82
CA SER A 313 19.04 0.88 3.25
C SER A 313 18.19 1.32 2.07
N SER A 314 18.28 0.61 0.94
CA SER A 314 17.50 0.91 -0.27
C SER A 314 16.98 -0.35 -0.94
N LEU A 315 15.78 -0.22 -1.50
CA LEU A 315 15.15 -1.19 -2.38
C LEU A 315 14.86 -0.54 -3.73
N THR A 316 15.37 -1.12 -4.80
CA THR A 316 15.13 -0.65 -6.17
C THR A 316 14.27 -1.64 -6.91
N ILE A 317 13.20 -1.17 -7.54
CA ILE A 317 12.35 -1.97 -8.42
C ILE A 317 12.45 -1.42 -9.82
N ARG A 318 12.97 -2.23 -10.75
CA ARG A 318 13.07 -1.89 -12.18
C ARG A 318 12.11 -2.74 -12.97
N THR A 319 11.44 -2.14 -13.95
CA THR A 319 10.62 -2.86 -14.93
C THR A 319 11.08 -2.46 -16.32
N TYR A 320 11.29 -3.44 -17.19
CA TYR A 320 11.79 -3.19 -18.54
C TYR A 320 11.45 -4.32 -19.50
N ARG A 321 11.47 -4.02 -20.79
CA ARG A 321 11.36 -5.04 -21.83
C ARG A 321 12.74 -5.54 -22.24
N ARG A 322 12.89 -6.86 -22.28
CA ARG A 322 14.09 -7.54 -22.75
C ARG A 322 13.74 -8.51 -23.85
N ARG A 323 13.89 -8.08 -25.13
CA ARG A 323 13.45 -8.89 -26.30
C ARG A 323 11.95 -9.16 -26.23
N ASP A 324 11.57 -10.44 -26.16
CA ASP A 324 10.19 -10.92 -26.10
C ASP A 324 9.72 -11.22 -24.66
N ASN A 325 10.41 -10.64 -23.68
CA ASN A 325 10.06 -10.81 -22.28
C ASN A 325 9.87 -9.44 -21.60
N LEU A 326 8.89 -9.38 -20.69
CA LEU A 326 8.76 -8.36 -19.68
C LEU A 326 9.54 -8.80 -18.45
N CYS A 327 10.51 -7.99 -18.00
CA CYS A 327 11.36 -8.32 -16.88
C CYS A 327 11.20 -7.33 -15.74
N ILE A 328 11.30 -7.83 -14.51
CA ILE A 328 11.23 -7.08 -13.26
C ILE A 328 12.45 -7.45 -12.41
N ASP A 329 13.22 -6.43 -11.99
CA ASP A 329 14.28 -6.58 -11.01
C ASP A 329 13.78 -6.04 -9.67
N ILE A 330 13.97 -6.83 -8.60
CA ILE A 330 13.79 -6.39 -7.22
C ILE A 330 15.16 -6.51 -6.56
N GLU A 331 15.80 -5.36 -6.32
CA GLU A 331 17.18 -5.25 -5.86
C GLU A 331 17.26 -4.55 -4.52
N ASP A 332 17.87 -5.18 -3.53
CA ASP A 332 18.20 -4.62 -2.22
C ASP A 332 19.72 -4.47 -2.04
N ASN A 333 20.14 -3.51 -1.22
CA ASN A 333 21.52 -3.30 -0.83
C ASN A 333 21.87 -3.95 0.52
N GLY A 334 21.20 -5.06 0.85
CA GLY A 334 21.33 -5.80 2.08
C GLY A 334 22.63 -6.63 2.20
N PRO A 335 22.69 -7.52 3.19
CA PRO A 335 23.90 -8.31 3.48
C PRO A 335 24.27 -9.32 2.39
N GLY A 336 23.35 -9.57 1.46
CA GLY A 336 23.49 -10.62 0.46
C GLY A 336 23.09 -12.01 0.97
N ILE A 337 23.04 -12.96 0.04
CA ILE A 337 22.76 -14.37 0.30
C ILE A 337 24.06 -15.15 0.11
N PRO A 338 24.55 -15.90 1.11
CA PRO A 338 25.74 -16.71 0.98
C PRO A 338 25.68 -17.68 -0.21
N ALA A 339 26.78 -17.84 -0.93
CA ALA A 339 26.82 -18.59 -2.18
C ALA A 339 26.44 -20.09 -2.02
N ASP A 340 26.76 -20.67 -0.88
CA ASP A 340 26.47 -22.08 -0.53
C ASP A 340 24.97 -22.37 -0.36
N ILE A 341 24.15 -21.36 -0.07
CA ILE A 341 22.72 -21.53 0.11
C ILE A 341 21.88 -20.96 -1.06
N GLN A 342 22.47 -20.18 -1.99
CA GLN A 342 21.72 -19.57 -3.09
C GLN A 342 20.94 -20.56 -3.95
N SER A 343 21.46 -21.78 -4.15
CA SER A 343 20.75 -22.85 -4.88
C SER A 343 19.57 -23.43 -4.11
N ARG A 344 19.57 -23.29 -2.79
CA ARG A 344 18.59 -23.90 -1.88
C ARG A 344 17.48 -22.97 -1.43
N ILE A 345 17.62 -21.67 -1.61
CA ILE A 345 16.64 -20.67 -1.13
C ILE A 345 15.22 -20.88 -1.72
N PHE A 346 15.11 -21.58 -2.84
CA PHE A 346 13.84 -21.95 -3.47
C PHE A 346 13.33 -23.34 -3.06
N GLU A 347 14.05 -24.07 -2.19
CA GLU A 347 13.58 -25.34 -1.66
C GLU A 347 12.44 -25.13 -0.65
N PRO A 348 11.38 -25.93 -0.68
CA PRO A 348 10.31 -25.85 0.31
C PRO A 348 10.87 -25.99 1.74
N PHE A 349 10.36 -25.16 2.66
CA PHE A 349 10.74 -25.14 4.07
C PHE A 349 12.18 -24.67 4.37
N PHE A 350 12.93 -24.24 3.37
CA PHE A 350 14.25 -23.66 3.59
C PHE A 350 14.14 -22.23 4.14
N THR A 351 14.72 -21.99 5.30
CA THR A 351 14.76 -20.66 5.93
C THR A 351 16.05 -20.47 6.72
N THR A 352 16.56 -19.25 6.71
CA THR A 352 17.66 -18.79 7.55
C THR A 352 17.16 -17.99 8.76
N LYS A 353 15.85 -17.75 8.86
CA LYS A 353 15.22 -17.05 9.98
C LYS A 353 14.98 -17.98 11.15
N GLY A 354 14.87 -17.43 12.36
CA GLY A 354 14.61 -18.19 13.58
C GLY A 354 13.31 -18.99 13.59
N ILE A 355 13.18 -19.92 14.53
CA ILE A 355 11.97 -20.76 14.67
C ILE A 355 10.75 -19.85 14.93
N GLY A 356 9.74 -19.94 14.06
CA GLY A 356 8.50 -19.14 14.13
C GLY A 356 8.56 -17.81 13.38
N GLU A 357 9.71 -17.34 12.90
CA GLU A 357 9.86 -16.07 12.16
C GLU A 357 9.73 -16.26 10.64
N GLY A 358 10.09 -17.43 10.12
CA GLY A 358 10.00 -17.76 8.70
C GLY A 358 9.43 -19.15 8.46
N THR A 359 8.48 -19.27 7.52
CA THR A 359 7.87 -20.55 7.13
C THR A 359 8.78 -21.36 6.18
N GLY A 360 9.76 -20.70 5.54
CA GLY A 360 10.60 -21.30 4.50
C GLY A 360 9.87 -21.63 3.20
N MET A 361 8.61 -21.15 3.02
CA MET A 361 7.78 -21.44 1.85
C MET A 361 7.68 -20.27 0.86
N GLY A 362 7.99 -19.04 1.29
CA GLY A 362 7.74 -17.84 0.49
C GLY A 362 8.44 -17.83 -0.87
N LEU A 363 9.72 -18.22 -0.95
CA LEU A 363 10.46 -18.25 -2.21
C LEU A 363 10.12 -19.48 -3.09
N ASP A 364 9.72 -20.61 -2.50
CA ASP A 364 9.18 -21.75 -3.25
C ASP A 364 7.86 -21.38 -3.94
N ILE A 365 6.96 -20.68 -3.23
CA ILE A 365 5.73 -20.15 -3.83
C ILE A 365 6.05 -19.19 -4.97
N VAL A 366 6.96 -18.25 -4.76
CA VAL A 366 7.39 -17.31 -5.80
C VAL A 366 7.81 -18.07 -7.05
N ARG A 367 8.67 -19.07 -6.93
CA ARG A 367 9.12 -19.88 -8.07
C ARG A 367 7.97 -20.61 -8.76
N ARG A 368 7.09 -21.29 -8.00
CA ARG A 368 5.94 -22.02 -8.56
C ARG A 368 4.95 -21.12 -9.28
N VAL A 369 4.66 -19.95 -8.71
CA VAL A 369 3.77 -18.97 -9.35
C VAL A 369 4.37 -18.47 -10.66
N ILE A 370 5.65 -18.10 -10.67
CA ILE A 370 6.33 -17.62 -11.87
C ILE A 370 6.36 -18.70 -12.96
N GLU A 371 6.70 -19.95 -12.60
CA GLU A 371 6.69 -21.10 -13.53
C GLU A 371 5.29 -21.38 -14.09
N ARG A 372 4.23 -21.27 -13.27
CA ARG A 372 2.83 -21.37 -13.72
C ARG A 372 2.45 -20.33 -14.78
N HIS A 373 3.07 -19.16 -14.71
CA HIS A 373 2.91 -18.07 -15.69
C HIS A 373 3.92 -18.15 -16.85
N ASN A 374 4.55 -19.30 -17.06
CA ASN A 374 5.60 -19.53 -18.06
C ASN A 374 6.79 -18.56 -17.93
N GLY A 375 6.96 -17.94 -16.78
CA GLY A 375 8.05 -17.03 -16.47
C GLY A 375 9.30 -17.77 -15.95
N SER A 376 10.32 -16.99 -15.70
CA SER A 376 11.56 -17.43 -15.07
C SER A 376 11.97 -16.52 -13.93
N ILE A 377 12.58 -17.08 -12.89
CA ILE A 377 13.19 -16.32 -11.80
C ILE A 377 14.64 -16.74 -11.61
N SER A 378 15.49 -15.77 -11.37
CA SER A 378 16.88 -15.98 -10.98
C SER A 378 17.29 -15.01 -9.90
N VAL A 379 18.32 -15.37 -9.12
CA VAL A 379 18.91 -14.54 -8.09
C VAL A 379 20.37 -14.28 -8.40
N ASN A 380 20.79 -13.04 -8.22
CA ASN A 380 22.21 -12.66 -8.23
C ASN A 380 22.48 -11.92 -6.92
N SER A 381 23.27 -12.53 -6.05
CA SER A 381 23.51 -11.96 -4.73
C SER A 381 24.98 -12.04 -4.35
N VAL A 382 25.46 -10.90 -3.87
CA VAL A 382 26.79 -10.69 -3.27
C VAL A 382 26.61 -9.81 -2.03
N PRO A 383 27.55 -9.77 -1.10
CA PRO A 383 27.47 -8.85 0.03
C PRO A 383 27.25 -7.39 -0.45
N GLY A 384 26.22 -6.76 0.08
CA GLY A 384 25.82 -5.39 -0.31
C GLY A 384 24.85 -5.31 -1.50
N ARG A 385 24.46 -6.44 -2.10
CA ARG A 385 23.50 -6.44 -3.22
C ARG A 385 22.85 -7.80 -3.39
N THR A 386 21.51 -7.83 -3.33
CA THR A 386 20.71 -8.98 -3.77
C THR A 386 19.71 -8.52 -4.82
N CYS A 387 19.71 -9.15 -5.97
CA CYS A 387 18.79 -8.88 -7.08
C CYS A 387 18.04 -10.14 -7.48
N PHE A 388 16.72 -10.12 -7.37
CA PHE A 388 15.83 -11.12 -7.97
C PHE A 388 15.37 -10.59 -9.32
N LEU A 389 15.71 -11.31 -10.38
CA LEU A 389 15.29 -11.05 -11.76
C LEU A 389 14.15 -12.01 -12.12
N ILE A 390 13.00 -11.46 -12.44
CA ILE A 390 11.79 -12.15 -12.88
C ILE A 390 11.51 -11.76 -14.33
N CYS A 391 11.25 -12.70 -15.21
CA CYS A 391 10.88 -12.44 -16.59
C CYS A 391 9.66 -13.28 -17.01
N PHE A 392 8.70 -12.64 -17.68
CA PHE A 392 7.52 -13.26 -18.27
C PHE A 392 7.57 -13.14 -19.81
N PRO A 393 7.19 -14.18 -20.57
CA PRO A 393 7.06 -14.07 -22.02
C PRO A 393 5.91 -13.14 -22.39
N LEU A 394 6.08 -12.37 -23.48
CA LEU A 394 5.10 -11.43 -24.02
C LEU A 394 4.22 -12.07 -25.10
#